data_4eef311a9dd840f8d0ddfe0f69cfc6b3
#
_entry.id   4eef311a9dd840f8d0ddfe0f69cfc6b3
#
_cell.length_a   1.000
_cell.length_b   1.000
_cell.length_c   1.000
_cell.angle_alpha   90.00
_cell.angle_beta   90.00
_cell.angle_gamma   90.00
#
_symmetry.space_group_name_H-M   'P 1'
#
loop_
_entity.id
_entity.type
_entity.pdbx_description
1 polymer ?
#
loop_
_entity_poly.entity_id
_entity_poly.type
_entity_poly.pdbx_seq_one_letter_code
_entity_poly.pdbx_strand_id
1 'polypeptide(L)'
;MNIVQLNQYIEKIARCIQIVHSYSSQSPYEYWNAKGDVQYGSVCFCIKKSRMRSNTITYDAVLYYGDRVVDTPSNKEQIWSDANNVIQNIVGTINMQSDGEVTVSYPYDITNFEQKFADNLAGAYATLSIDT
;
A
#
# COMPACT_ATOMS: atom_id res chain seq x y z
N MET A 1 10.22 -15.65 1.81
CA MET A 1 9.99 -14.72 2.94
C MET A 1 8.77 -15.12 3.72
N ASN A 2 8.80 -15.00 5.03
CA ASN A 2 7.60 -15.11 5.84
C ASN A 2 6.83 -13.76 5.85
N ILE A 3 5.66 -13.74 6.50
CA ILE A 3 4.80 -12.55 6.54
C ILE A 3 5.51 -11.34 7.18
N VAL A 4 6.25 -11.57 8.28
CA VAL A 4 6.96 -10.50 8.97
C VAL A 4 8.05 -9.90 8.08
N GLN A 5 8.81 -10.75 7.41
CA GLN A 5 9.87 -10.31 6.50
C GLN A 5 9.31 -9.53 5.30
N LEU A 6 8.20 -10.00 4.73
CA LEU A 6 7.56 -9.31 3.62
C LEU A 6 7.04 -7.92 4.05
N ASN A 7 6.39 -7.82 5.21
CA ASN A 7 5.95 -6.54 5.74
C ASN A 7 7.12 -5.57 5.96
N GLN A 8 8.21 -6.05 6.53
CA GLN A 8 9.41 -5.22 6.76
C GLN A 8 10.02 -4.74 5.44
N TYR A 9 10.04 -5.61 4.43
CA TYR A 9 10.54 -5.28 3.10
C TYR A 9 9.70 -4.20 2.43
N ILE A 10 8.37 -4.35 2.44
CA ILE A 10 7.45 -3.36 1.88
C ILE A 10 7.54 -2.03 2.65
N GLU A 11 7.59 -2.07 3.97
CA GLU A 11 7.74 -0.88 4.80
C GLU A 11 9.00 -0.09 4.45
N LYS A 12 10.12 -0.79 4.29
CA LYS A 12 11.38 -0.17 3.92
C LYS A 12 11.29 0.56 2.58
N ILE A 13 10.65 -0.05 1.59
CA ILE A 13 10.44 0.57 0.29
C ILE A 13 9.51 1.79 0.40
N ALA A 14 8.38 1.63 1.10
CA ALA A 14 7.40 2.70 1.24
C ALA A 14 7.99 3.93 1.94
N ARG A 15 8.75 3.72 3.00
CA ARG A 15 9.37 4.83 3.75
C ARG A 15 10.45 5.59 2.97
N CYS A 16 10.94 5.04 1.88
CA CYS A 16 11.85 5.77 0.98
C CYS A 16 11.12 6.75 0.05
N ILE A 17 9.80 6.67 -0.05
CA ILE A 17 9.00 7.57 -0.89
C ILE A 17 8.69 8.83 -0.08
N GLN A 18 9.05 10.00 -0.63
CA GLN A 18 9.01 11.27 0.09
C GLN A 18 7.64 11.62 0.66
N ILE A 19 6.57 11.32 -0.08
CA ILE A 19 5.20 11.67 0.34
C ILE A 19 4.56 10.67 1.28
N VAL A 20 5.25 9.56 1.56
CA VAL A 20 4.79 8.56 2.53
C VAL A 20 5.31 8.94 3.92
N HIS A 21 4.38 9.26 4.82
CA HIS A 21 4.70 9.72 6.18
C HIS A 21 4.38 8.69 7.26
N SER A 22 3.58 7.68 6.93
CA SER A 22 3.30 6.58 7.86
C SER A 22 3.05 5.28 7.11
N TYR A 23 3.24 4.17 7.82
CA TYR A 23 3.03 2.82 7.30
C TYR A 23 2.39 1.95 8.38
N SER A 24 1.46 1.09 7.98
CA SER A 24 0.86 0.11 8.88
C SER A 24 0.61 -1.21 8.14
N SER A 25 0.71 -2.32 8.88
CA SER A 25 0.26 -3.63 8.44
C SER A 25 -1.18 -3.93 8.86
N GLN A 26 -1.82 -3.00 9.58
CA GLN A 26 -3.24 -3.10 9.92
C GLN A 26 -4.12 -2.76 8.70
N SER A 27 -5.38 -3.16 8.76
CA SER A 27 -6.34 -2.72 7.75
C SER A 27 -6.54 -1.21 7.82
N PRO A 28 -6.93 -0.54 6.70
CA PRO A 28 -7.24 0.89 6.73
C PRO A 28 -8.33 1.23 7.75
N TYR A 29 -9.33 0.35 7.91
CA TYR A 29 -10.43 0.55 8.86
C TYR A 29 -9.95 0.59 10.30
N GLU A 30 -8.94 -0.18 10.65
CA GLU A 30 -8.34 -0.17 11.98
C GLU A 30 -7.40 1.02 12.18
N TYR A 31 -6.48 1.22 11.23
CA TYR A 31 -5.40 2.20 11.36
C TYR A 31 -5.90 3.63 11.20
N TRP A 32 -6.68 3.89 10.14
CA TRP A 32 -7.15 5.25 9.84
C TRP A 32 -8.33 5.70 10.70
N ASN A 33 -8.96 4.80 11.43
CA ASN A 33 -9.95 5.11 12.45
C ASN A 33 -9.37 5.12 13.87
N ALA A 34 -8.10 4.79 14.04
CA ALA A 34 -7.46 4.79 15.34
C ALA A 34 -7.50 6.19 15.95
N LYS A 35 -7.74 6.25 17.26
CA LYS A 35 -7.65 7.48 18.01
C LYS A 35 -6.19 7.81 18.24
N GLY A 36 -5.67 8.78 17.52
CA GLY A 36 -4.28 9.21 17.62
C GLY A 36 -3.83 9.91 16.36
N ASP A 37 -2.59 10.33 16.33
CA ASP A 37 -2.05 11.13 15.25
C ASP A 37 -1.54 10.23 14.14
N VAL A 38 -2.43 9.81 13.23
CA VAL A 38 -1.99 9.20 11.98
C VAL A 38 -1.43 10.32 11.08
N GLN A 39 -0.19 10.16 10.67
CA GLN A 39 0.41 11.07 9.71
C GLN A 39 0.03 10.63 8.29
N TYR A 40 -0.74 11.46 7.61
CA TYR A 40 -1.11 11.26 6.22
C TYR A 40 -0.02 11.89 5.33
N GLY A 41 0.37 11.45 4.07
CA GLY A 41 0.00 10.22 3.38
C GLY A 41 0.48 8.93 4.01
N SER A 42 -0.42 8.05 4.03
CA SER A 42 -0.28 6.82 4.77
C SER A 42 -0.41 5.60 3.86
N VAL A 43 0.48 4.64 4.05
CA VAL A 43 0.43 3.35 3.37
C VAL A 43 -0.04 2.29 4.35
N CYS A 44 -1.01 1.48 3.93
CA CYS A 44 -1.41 0.27 4.62
C CYS A 44 -1.18 -0.94 3.71
N PHE A 45 -0.53 -1.96 4.22
CA PHE A 45 -0.25 -3.19 3.47
C PHE A 45 -0.81 -4.39 4.23
N CYS A 46 -1.84 -5.01 3.68
CA CYS A 46 -2.57 -6.10 4.33
C CYS A 46 -2.40 -7.40 3.56
N ILE A 47 -1.72 -8.37 4.16
CA ILE A 47 -1.61 -9.71 3.60
C ILE A 47 -2.88 -10.47 3.96
N LYS A 48 -3.61 -10.93 2.93
CA LYS A 48 -4.93 -11.57 3.11
C LYS A 48 -4.83 -13.08 3.09
N LYS A 49 -3.90 -13.64 2.31
CA LYS A 49 -3.85 -15.07 2.04
C LYS A 49 -2.44 -15.48 1.64
N SER A 50 -2.04 -16.67 2.08
CA SER A 50 -0.77 -17.29 1.67
C SER A 50 -1.07 -18.60 0.95
N ARG A 51 -0.44 -18.79 -0.20
CA ARG A 51 -0.49 -20.05 -0.95
C ARG A 51 0.88 -20.66 -1.00
N MET A 52 0.97 -21.91 -0.49
CA MET A 52 2.22 -22.65 -0.46
C MET A 52 2.35 -23.49 -1.73
N ARG A 53 3.48 -23.36 -2.40
CA ARG A 53 3.91 -24.25 -3.48
C ARG A 53 5.22 -24.91 -3.03
N SER A 54 5.72 -25.88 -3.80
CA SER A 54 6.89 -26.66 -3.35
C SER A 54 8.10 -25.80 -2.97
N ASN A 55 8.37 -24.72 -3.70
CA ASN A 55 9.54 -23.85 -3.46
C ASN A 55 9.18 -22.35 -3.35
N THR A 56 7.89 -22.02 -3.41
CA THR A 56 7.46 -20.61 -3.50
C THR A 56 6.25 -20.39 -2.61
N ILE A 57 6.26 -19.27 -1.90
CA ILE A 57 5.08 -18.80 -1.18
C ILE A 57 4.51 -17.61 -1.97
N THR A 58 3.24 -17.71 -2.36
CA THR A 58 2.51 -16.61 -3.01
C THR A 58 1.60 -15.96 -1.99
N TYR A 59 1.74 -14.64 -1.81
CA TYR A 59 0.89 -13.86 -0.93
C TYR A 59 -0.10 -13.04 -1.75
N ASP A 60 -1.38 -13.16 -1.40
CA ASP A 60 -2.41 -12.23 -1.86
C ASP A 60 -2.51 -11.10 -0.83
N ALA A 61 -2.27 -9.89 -1.27
CA ALA A 61 -2.20 -8.73 -0.40
C ALA A 61 -2.88 -7.52 -1.03
N VAL A 62 -3.28 -6.57 -0.20
CA VAL A 62 -3.84 -5.31 -0.66
C VAL A 62 -2.96 -4.17 -0.16
N LEU A 63 -2.54 -3.32 -1.08
CA LEU A 63 -1.71 -2.15 -0.81
C LEU A 63 -2.57 -0.91 -0.97
N TYR A 64 -2.66 -0.11 0.10
CA TYR A 64 -3.46 1.12 0.16
C TYR A 64 -2.54 2.32 0.33
N TYR A 65 -2.92 3.43 -0.30
CA TYR A 65 -2.39 4.75 0.04
C TYR A 65 -3.55 5.70 0.26
N GLY A 66 -3.49 6.50 1.32
CA GLY A 66 -4.51 7.50 1.61
C GLY A 66 -3.95 8.80 2.16
N ASP A 67 -4.63 9.88 1.86
CA ASP A 67 -4.30 11.20 2.34
C ASP A 67 -5.58 11.99 2.64
N ARG A 68 -5.45 13.06 3.42
CA ARG A 68 -6.58 13.87 3.89
C ARG A 68 -7.12 14.74 2.77
N VAL A 69 -8.44 14.72 2.59
CA VAL A 69 -9.12 15.57 1.63
C VAL A 69 -9.30 16.98 2.22
N VAL A 70 -8.95 17.97 1.42
CA VAL A 70 -9.23 19.39 1.68
C VAL A 70 -10.27 19.84 0.67
N ASP A 71 -11.37 20.46 1.14
CA ASP A 71 -12.53 20.71 0.29
C ASP A 71 -12.45 21.99 -0.54
N THR A 72 -11.58 22.93 -0.20
CA THR A 72 -11.56 24.25 -0.86
C THR A 72 -10.13 24.75 -1.13
N PRO A 73 -9.61 24.65 -2.36
CA PRO A 73 -10.12 23.81 -3.44
C PRO A 73 -9.90 22.33 -3.14
N SER A 74 -10.70 21.46 -3.74
CA SER A 74 -10.56 20.03 -3.53
C SER A 74 -9.22 19.53 -4.08
N ASN A 75 -8.49 18.74 -3.25
CA ASN A 75 -7.23 18.12 -3.63
C ASN A 75 -7.38 16.64 -4.00
N LYS A 76 -8.61 16.15 -4.15
CA LYS A 76 -8.92 14.73 -4.33
C LYS A 76 -8.22 14.13 -5.55
N GLU A 77 -8.28 14.80 -6.70
CA GLU A 77 -7.65 14.29 -7.93
C GLU A 77 -6.13 14.22 -7.79
N GLN A 78 -5.52 15.20 -7.10
CA GLN A 78 -4.09 15.18 -6.83
C GLN A 78 -3.73 14.01 -5.93
N ILE A 79 -4.55 13.73 -4.91
CA ILE A 79 -4.34 12.58 -4.02
C ILE A 79 -4.41 11.28 -4.80
N TRP A 80 -5.39 11.13 -5.70
CA TRP A 80 -5.50 9.94 -6.54
C TRP A 80 -4.28 9.75 -7.44
N SER A 81 -3.79 10.83 -8.04
CA SER A 81 -2.58 10.79 -8.85
C SER A 81 -1.37 10.36 -8.01
N ASP A 82 -1.19 10.95 -6.84
CA ASP A 82 -0.11 10.61 -5.92
C ASP A 82 -0.20 9.16 -5.46
N ALA A 83 -1.41 8.69 -5.12
CA ALA A 83 -1.65 7.32 -4.69
C ALA A 83 -1.29 6.30 -5.78
N ASN A 84 -1.70 6.57 -7.01
CA ASN A 84 -1.34 5.71 -8.15
C ASN A 84 0.18 5.67 -8.33
N ASN A 85 0.85 6.80 -8.21
CA ASN A 85 2.31 6.87 -8.33
C ASN A 85 3.03 6.13 -7.20
N VAL A 86 2.54 6.23 -5.96
CA VAL A 86 3.11 5.50 -4.82
C VAL A 86 3.00 4.00 -5.03
N ILE A 87 1.82 3.51 -5.41
CA ILE A 87 1.60 2.07 -5.65
C ILE A 87 2.50 1.58 -6.77
N GLN A 88 2.55 2.28 -7.89
CA GLN A 88 3.41 1.92 -9.03
C GLN A 88 4.88 1.92 -8.64
N ASN A 89 5.32 2.89 -7.84
CA ASN A 89 6.69 2.99 -7.38
C ASN A 89 7.07 1.81 -6.48
N ILE A 90 6.20 1.45 -5.54
CA ILE A 90 6.44 0.29 -4.66
C ILE A 90 6.55 -0.99 -5.47
N VAL A 91 5.60 -1.26 -6.36
CA VAL A 91 5.59 -2.46 -7.19
C VAL A 91 6.81 -2.50 -8.11
N GLY A 92 7.10 -1.38 -8.77
CA GLY A 92 8.26 -1.29 -9.66
C GLY A 92 9.57 -1.52 -8.92
N THR A 93 9.71 -0.97 -7.72
CA THR A 93 10.89 -1.15 -6.88
C THR A 93 11.07 -2.61 -6.47
N ILE A 94 10.00 -3.28 -6.06
CA ILE A 94 10.04 -4.72 -5.73
C ILE A 94 10.59 -5.51 -6.93
N ASN A 95 10.02 -5.29 -8.10
CA ASN A 95 10.38 -6.07 -9.29
C ASN A 95 11.77 -5.75 -9.83
N MET A 96 12.30 -4.58 -9.53
CA MET A 96 13.66 -4.19 -9.97
C MET A 96 14.75 -4.58 -8.98
N GLN A 97 14.51 -4.45 -7.67
CA GLN A 97 15.57 -4.58 -6.66
C GLN A 97 15.81 -6.00 -6.17
N SER A 98 14.82 -6.88 -6.28
CA SER A 98 14.90 -8.18 -5.63
C SER A 98 15.64 -9.26 -6.42
N ASP A 99 16.11 -8.96 -7.62
CA ASP A 99 16.73 -9.93 -8.53
C ASP A 99 15.84 -11.17 -8.77
N GLY A 100 14.51 -10.99 -8.75
CA GLY A 100 13.55 -12.07 -8.93
C GLY A 100 13.21 -12.84 -7.66
N GLU A 101 13.80 -12.53 -6.52
CA GLU A 101 13.47 -13.19 -5.25
C GLU A 101 12.07 -12.86 -4.76
N VAL A 102 11.65 -11.62 -4.99
CA VAL A 102 10.29 -11.14 -4.71
C VAL A 102 9.73 -10.53 -5.99
N THR A 103 8.58 -11.02 -6.43
CA THR A 103 8.00 -10.58 -7.70
C THR A 103 6.52 -10.31 -7.52
N VAL A 104 6.07 -9.16 -7.98
CA VAL A 104 4.64 -8.81 -8.08
C VAL A 104 4.18 -9.14 -9.49
N SER A 105 3.08 -9.89 -9.58
CA SER A 105 2.51 -10.30 -10.88
C SER A 105 1.79 -9.14 -11.57
N TYR A 106 1.97 -9.03 -12.88
CA TYR A 106 1.21 -8.13 -13.75
C TYR A 106 0.18 -8.94 -14.55
N PRO A 107 -0.95 -8.35 -14.92
CA PRO A 107 -1.43 -7.02 -14.56
C PRO A 107 -2.00 -6.98 -13.14
N TYR A 108 -2.09 -5.79 -12.58
CA TYR A 108 -2.88 -5.51 -11.38
C TYR A 108 -3.63 -4.20 -11.60
N ASP A 109 -4.80 -4.07 -10.97
CA ASP A 109 -5.63 -2.87 -11.08
C ASP A 109 -5.42 -1.97 -9.87
N ILE A 110 -5.46 -0.66 -10.11
CA ILE A 110 -5.46 0.34 -9.06
C ILE A 110 -6.83 1.00 -9.03
N THR A 111 -7.51 0.93 -7.89
CA THR A 111 -8.84 1.49 -7.70
C THR A 111 -8.76 2.73 -6.82
N ASN A 112 -9.27 3.85 -7.31
CA ASN A 112 -9.33 5.08 -6.54
C ASN A 112 -10.54 5.06 -5.60
N PHE A 113 -10.39 5.68 -4.43
CA PHE A 113 -11.48 5.78 -3.46
C PHE A 113 -11.51 7.15 -2.78
N GLU A 114 -12.67 7.49 -2.24
CA GLU A 114 -12.87 8.53 -1.26
C GLU A 114 -13.78 7.96 -0.17
N GLN A 115 -13.34 7.99 1.08
CA GLN A 115 -14.09 7.39 2.17
C GLN A 115 -13.85 8.15 3.46
N LYS A 116 -14.91 8.26 4.26
CA LYS A 116 -14.82 8.87 5.58
C LYS A 116 -14.40 7.82 6.59
N PHE A 117 -13.21 8.02 7.14
CA PHE A 117 -12.71 7.35 8.34
C PHE A 117 -12.88 8.31 9.52
N ALA A 118 -11.93 8.37 10.45
CA ALA A 118 -11.88 9.44 11.45
C ALA A 118 -11.79 10.81 10.76
N ASP A 119 -11.03 10.88 9.66
CA ASP A 119 -10.98 12.00 8.74
C ASP A 119 -11.52 11.59 7.37
N ASN A 120 -11.88 12.57 6.53
CA ASN A 120 -12.23 12.29 5.15
C ASN A 120 -10.95 12.06 4.33
N LEU A 121 -10.78 10.86 3.80
CA LEU A 121 -9.60 10.44 3.07
C LEU A 121 -9.93 10.09 1.63
N ALA A 122 -9.01 10.37 0.75
CA ALA A 122 -8.99 9.86 -0.61
C ALA A 122 -7.69 9.08 -0.81
N GLY A 123 -7.69 8.21 -1.79
CA GLY A 123 -6.51 7.43 -2.11
C GLY A 123 -6.78 6.38 -3.16
N ALA A 124 -6.00 5.35 -3.13
CA ALA A 124 -6.14 4.21 -4.04
C ALA A 124 -5.66 2.94 -3.37
N TYR A 125 -6.10 1.82 -3.90
CA TYR A 125 -5.60 0.51 -3.48
C TYR A 125 -5.41 -0.40 -4.68
N ALA A 126 -4.55 -1.39 -4.50
CA ALA A 126 -4.30 -2.44 -5.48
C ALA A 126 -4.26 -3.79 -4.78
N THR A 127 -4.92 -4.78 -5.37
CA THR A 127 -4.80 -6.16 -4.93
C THR A 127 -3.65 -6.80 -5.69
N LEU A 128 -2.66 -7.29 -4.95
CA LEU A 128 -1.40 -7.79 -5.50
C LEU A 128 -1.24 -9.28 -5.23
N SER A 129 -0.63 -9.96 -6.18
CA SER A 129 -0.13 -11.32 -6.01
C SER A 129 1.39 -11.25 -5.97
N ILE A 130 1.99 -11.65 -4.85
CA ILE A 130 3.42 -11.49 -4.59
C ILE A 130 4.04 -12.85 -4.38
N ASP A 131 4.95 -13.23 -5.27
CA ASP A 131 5.73 -14.46 -5.17
C ASP A 131 7.04 -14.19 -4.44
N THR A 132 7.36 -15.08 -3.49
CA THR A 132 8.61 -14.98 -2.72
C THR A 132 9.43 -16.26 -2.75
#